data_f0d379a42f8cdda15234600e1f6a8c3c
#
_entry.id   f0d379a42f8cdda15234600e1f6a8c3c
#
_cell.length_a   1.000
_cell.length_b   1.000
_cell.length_c   1.000
_cell.angle_alpha   90.00
_cell.angle_beta   90.00
_cell.angle_gamma   90.00
#
_symmetry.space_group_name_H-M   'P 1'
#
loop_
_entity.id
_entity.type
_entity.pdbx_description
1 polymer ?
#
loop_
_entity_poly.entity_id
_entity_poly.type
_entity_poly.pdbx_seq_one_letter_code
_entity_poly.pdbx_strand_id
1 'polypeptide(L)'
;MKKAQIHGQVFIYVLTLIITGIILIYGYNAITGISKRAEQVELANFKNSLKGDFEKMSSDYGSVKTISYNVPSKLKEICFYEEGEGPLFHTMPDDLNPLIKDSIGDETGNNVFLVIGDAIEPLELSRLEIKNEGYNMLCIKIRSNILKLRLEGLGDGVLVEKA
;
A
#
# COMPACT_ATOMS: atom_id res chain seq x y z
N MET A 1 -58.70 35.45 15.67
CA MET A 1 -57.72 34.46 16.23
C MET A 1 -56.94 33.68 15.19
N LYS A 2 -56.39 34.29 14.10
CA LYS A 2 -55.61 33.60 13.06
C LYS A 2 -54.11 33.99 12.98
N LYS A 3 -53.65 34.93 13.84
CA LYS A 3 -52.27 35.45 13.79
C LYS A 3 -51.25 34.63 14.60
N ALA A 4 -51.68 33.79 15.54
CA ALA A 4 -50.78 33.01 16.38
C ALA A 4 -50.28 31.70 15.72
N GLN A 5 -50.99 31.14 14.73
CA GLN A 5 -50.61 29.90 14.05
C GLN A 5 -49.46 30.08 13.05
N ILE A 6 -49.33 31.28 12.47
CA ILE A 6 -48.28 31.55 11.46
C ILE A 6 -46.87 31.58 12.11
N HIS A 7 -46.77 32.05 13.34
CA HIS A 7 -45.49 32.11 14.06
C HIS A 7 -44.92 30.73 14.44
N GLY A 8 -45.77 29.75 14.77
CA GLY A 8 -45.35 28.39 15.08
C GLY A 8 -44.82 27.62 13.87
N GLN A 9 -45.46 27.84 12.72
CA GLN A 9 -45.07 27.17 11.47
C GLN A 9 -43.68 27.61 10.98
N VAL A 10 -43.39 28.92 11.04
CA VAL A 10 -42.08 29.46 10.64
C VAL A 10 -40.96 28.90 11.54
N PHE A 11 -41.24 28.84 12.87
CA PHE A 11 -40.28 28.27 13.81
C PHE A 11 -39.94 26.80 13.51
N ILE A 12 -40.94 25.98 13.19
CA ILE A 12 -40.71 24.55 12.81
C ILE A 12 -39.87 24.46 11.55
N TYR A 13 -40.12 25.26 10.52
CA TYR A 13 -39.31 25.22 9.28
C TYR A 13 -37.85 25.64 9.52
N VAL A 14 -37.62 26.68 10.33
CA VAL A 14 -36.25 27.10 10.70
C VAL A 14 -35.54 26.02 11.50
N LEU A 15 -36.21 25.39 12.46
CA LEU A 15 -35.66 24.32 13.27
C LEU A 15 -35.27 23.09 12.42
N THR A 16 -36.17 22.68 11.51
CA THR A 16 -35.88 21.53 10.61
C THR A 16 -34.72 21.82 9.70
N LEU A 17 -34.57 23.06 9.20
CA LEU A 17 -33.47 23.46 8.33
C LEU A 17 -32.12 23.41 9.07
N ILE A 18 -32.09 23.86 10.32
CA ILE A 18 -30.91 23.81 11.20
C ILE A 18 -30.52 22.33 11.46
N ILE A 19 -31.49 21.50 11.87
CA ILE A 19 -31.22 20.07 12.14
C ILE A 19 -30.70 19.36 10.91
N THR A 20 -31.32 19.59 9.75
CA THR A 20 -30.87 19.01 8.50
C THR A 20 -29.45 19.43 8.15
N GLY A 21 -29.09 20.71 8.32
CA GLY A 21 -27.74 21.21 8.12
C GLY A 21 -26.71 20.52 9.02
N ILE A 22 -27.05 20.33 10.29
CA ILE A 22 -26.20 19.64 11.26
C ILE A 22 -25.97 18.17 10.83
N ILE A 23 -27.03 17.46 10.47
CA ILE A 23 -26.94 16.05 10.02
C ILE A 23 -26.05 15.92 8.78
N LEU A 24 -26.16 16.82 7.81
CA LEU A 24 -25.32 16.80 6.62
C LEU A 24 -23.85 17.01 6.93
N ILE A 25 -23.52 17.97 7.80
CA ILE A 25 -22.12 18.24 8.19
C ILE A 25 -21.51 17.04 8.94
N TYR A 26 -22.23 16.53 9.94
CA TYR A 26 -21.75 15.38 10.72
C TYR A 26 -21.67 14.10 9.87
N GLY A 27 -22.66 13.86 9.01
CA GLY A 27 -22.68 12.73 8.10
C GLY A 27 -21.51 12.76 7.12
N TYR A 28 -21.22 13.90 6.52
CA TYR A 28 -20.08 14.06 5.64
C TYR A 28 -18.74 13.77 6.36
N ASN A 29 -18.54 14.35 7.53
CA ASN A 29 -17.33 14.12 8.33
C ASN A 29 -17.17 12.65 8.76
N ALA A 30 -18.26 11.99 9.11
CA ALA A 30 -18.24 10.57 9.47
C ALA A 30 -17.82 9.71 8.28
N ILE A 31 -18.38 9.92 7.10
CA ILE A 31 -18.07 9.14 5.88
C ILE A 31 -16.60 9.32 5.49
N THR A 32 -16.09 10.55 5.49
CA THR A 32 -14.68 10.80 5.14
C THR A 32 -13.70 10.18 6.13
N GLY A 33 -14.06 10.14 7.41
CA GLY A 33 -13.26 9.48 8.46
C GLY A 33 -13.20 7.95 8.28
N ILE A 34 -14.32 7.33 7.93
CA ILE A 34 -14.41 5.88 7.68
C ILE A 34 -13.59 5.50 6.44
N SER A 35 -13.69 6.27 5.35
CA SER A 35 -12.95 6.00 4.11
C SER A 35 -11.43 6.00 4.33
N LYS A 36 -10.90 6.97 5.08
CA LYS A 36 -9.46 7.01 5.40
C LYS A 36 -9.01 5.81 6.24
N ARG A 37 -9.82 5.38 7.20
CA ARG A 37 -9.51 4.19 8.01
C ARG A 37 -9.57 2.91 7.19
N ALA A 38 -10.53 2.78 6.27
CA ALA A 38 -10.63 1.64 5.38
C ALA A 38 -9.37 1.49 4.50
N GLU A 39 -8.86 2.57 3.94
CA GLU A 39 -7.61 2.58 3.17
C GLU A 39 -6.39 2.13 3.99
N GLN A 40 -6.29 2.59 5.24
CA GLN A 40 -5.20 2.17 6.15
C GLN A 40 -5.28 0.68 6.49
N VAL A 41 -6.49 0.16 6.72
CA VAL A 41 -6.71 -1.27 6.98
C VAL A 41 -6.36 -2.10 5.75
N GLU A 42 -6.76 -1.67 4.55
CA GLU A 42 -6.44 -2.35 3.29
C GLU A 42 -4.92 -2.45 3.09
N LEU A 43 -4.19 -1.36 3.32
CA LEU A 43 -2.74 -1.33 3.23
C LEU A 43 -2.08 -2.23 4.28
N ALA A 44 -2.55 -2.19 5.53
CA ALA A 44 -2.04 -3.05 6.59
C ALA A 44 -2.27 -4.53 6.29
N ASN A 45 -3.45 -4.90 5.78
CA ASN A 45 -3.76 -6.27 5.37
C ASN A 45 -2.87 -6.72 4.21
N PHE A 46 -2.65 -5.85 3.21
CA PHE A 46 -1.74 -6.14 2.10
C PHE A 46 -0.31 -6.41 2.60
N LYS A 47 0.23 -5.52 3.46
CA LYS A 47 1.57 -5.70 4.04
C LYS A 47 1.69 -6.99 4.84
N ASN A 48 0.70 -7.30 5.67
CA ASN A 48 0.69 -8.51 6.49
C ASN A 48 0.60 -9.78 5.63
N SER A 49 -0.22 -9.78 4.57
CA SER A 49 -0.32 -10.90 3.64
C SER A 49 1.00 -11.11 2.90
N LEU A 50 1.60 -10.03 2.40
CA LEU A 50 2.89 -10.08 1.73
C LEU A 50 3.95 -10.65 2.65
N LYS A 51 4.08 -10.11 3.88
CA LYS A 51 5.05 -10.56 4.87
C LYS A 51 4.86 -12.03 5.24
N GLY A 52 3.62 -12.44 5.53
CA GLY A 52 3.32 -13.82 5.90
C GLY A 52 3.62 -14.84 4.79
N ASP A 53 3.32 -14.48 3.52
CA ASP A 53 3.63 -15.35 2.38
C ASP A 53 5.15 -15.46 2.14
N PHE A 54 5.89 -14.34 2.27
CA PHE A 54 7.34 -14.36 2.14
C PHE A 54 8.04 -15.12 3.27
N GLU A 55 7.62 -14.95 4.52
CA GLU A 55 8.13 -15.72 5.66
C GLU A 55 7.88 -17.23 5.47
N LYS A 56 6.69 -17.60 4.99
CA LYS A 56 6.35 -19.00 4.73
C LYS A 56 7.18 -19.58 3.58
N MET A 57 7.34 -18.82 2.49
CA MET A 57 8.10 -19.25 1.33
C MET A 57 9.60 -19.34 1.64
N SER A 58 10.14 -18.41 2.45
CA SER A 58 11.58 -18.40 2.78
C SER A 58 12.04 -19.67 3.46
N SER A 59 11.20 -20.31 4.25
CA SER A 59 11.50 -21.56 4.95
C SER A 59 11.21 -22.85 4.13
N ASP A 60 10.53 -22.74 2.99
CA ASP A 60 10.07 -23.88 2.18
C ASP A 60 10.95 -24.05 0.94
N TYR A 61 12.12 -24.64 1.13
CA TYR A 61 13.15 -24.78 0.07
C TYR A 61 12.62 -25.50 -1.17
N GLY A 62 12.85 -24.90 -2.34
CA GLY A 62 12.47 -25.44 -3.65
C GLY A 62 10.98 -25.35 -3.98
N SER A 63 10.17 -24.79 -3.08
CA SER A 63 8.75 -24.55 -3.39
C SER A 63 8.60 -23.37 -4.34
N VAL A 64 7.74 -23.50 -5.36
CA VAL A 64 7.45 -22.42 -6.32
C VAL A 64 5.97 -22.15 -6.33
N LYS A 65 5.58 -20.88 -6.13
CA LYS A 65 4.17 -20.44 -6.14
C LYS A 65 4.00 -19.14 -6.89
N THR A 66 2.91 -19.04 -7.66
CA THR A 66 2.44 -17.76 -8.18
C THR A 66 1.29 -17.26 -7.30
N ILE A 67 1.48 -16.11 -6.70
CA ILE A 67 0.53 -15.51 -5.77
C ILE A 67 0.00 -14.22 -6.38
N SER A 68 -1.30 -13.99 -6.21
CA SER A 68 -1.98 -12.76 -6.65
C SER A 68 -2.47 -12.01 -5.43
N TYR A 69 -2.01 -10.78 -5.26
CA TYR A 69 -2.40 -9.90 -4.18
C TYR A 69 -3.37 -8.83 -4.68
N ASN A 70 -4.44 -8.60 -3.91
CA ASN A 70 -5.22 -7.38 -4.07
C ASN A 70 -4.47 -6.25 -3.40
N VAL A 71 -4.15 -5.21 -4.15
CA VAL A 71 -3.37 -4.08 -3.65
C VAL A 71 -4.25 -2.84 -3.50
N PRO A 72 -3.96 -1.98 -2.51
CA PRO A 72 -4.68 -0.73 -2.31
C PRO A 72 -4.68 0.14 -3.56
N SER A 73 -5.80 0.79 -3.83
CA SER A 73 -6.00 1.61 -5.04
C SER A 73 -5.00 2.77 -5.18
N LYS A 74 -4.42 3.21 -4.07
CA LYS A 74 -3.40 4.29 -4.03
C LYS A 74 -1.98 3.78 -4.27
N LEU A 75 -1.74 2.46 -4.25
CA LEU A 75 -0.42 1.88 -4.54
C LEU A 75 -0.14 1.98 -6.04
N LYS A 76 0.82 2.80 -6.40
CA LYS A 76 1.24 3.03 -7.80
C LYS A 76 2.30 2.03 -8.26
N GLU A 77 3.24 1.70 -7.38
CA GLU A 77 4.40 0.89 -7.68
C GLU A 77 4.89 0.17 -6.43
N ILE A 78 5.44 -1.03 -6.62
CA ILE A 78 6.17 -1.76 -5.60
C ILE A 78 7.55 -2.11 -6.14
N CYS A 79 8.59 -1.81 -5.36
CA CYS A 79 9.98 -2.13 -5.68
C CYS A 79 10.54 -3.09 -4.65
N PHE A 80 11.10 -4.19 -5.12
CA PHE A 80 11.87 -5.16 -4.33
C PHE A 80 13.35 -4.88 -4.56
N TYR A 81 14.14 -4.92 -3.50
CA TYR A 81 15.58 -4.68 -3.53
C TYR A 81 16.31 -5.87 -2.91
N GLU A 82 17.31 -6.38 -3.64
CA GLU A 82 18.20 -7.42 -3.17
C GLU A 82 19.43 -6.78 -2.52
N GLU A 83 19.61 -7.02 -1.23
CA GLU A 83 20.82 -6.60 -0.53
C GLU A 83 21.98 -7.52 -0.90
N GLY A 84 23.13 -6.91 -1.21
CA GLY A 84 24.35 -7.67 -1.49
C GLY A 84 25.57 -6.78 -1.63
N GLU A 85 26.75 -7.40 -1.52
CA GLU A 85 28.04 -6.74 -1.68
C GLU A 85 28.58 -6.95 -3.09
N GLY A 86 29.09 -5.89 -3.70
CA GLY A 86 29.80 -5.97 -4.99
C GLY A 86 29.33 -4.96 -6.02
N PRO A 87 30.09 -4.79 -7.12
CA PRO A 87 29.83 -3.76 -8.12
C PRO A 87 28.52 -3.95 -8.88
N LEU A 88 27.96 -5.15 -8.94
CA LEU A 88 26.67 -5.44 -9.57
C LEU A 88 25.48 -4.99 -8.70
N PHE A 89 25.66 -4.92 -7.40
CA PHE A 89 24.61 -4.51 -6.45
C PHE A 89 24.37 -3.00 -6.37
N HIS A 90 25.12 -2.20 -7.12
CA HIS A 90 24.90 -0.76 -7.24
C HIS A 90 24.21 -0.34 -8.54
N THR A 91 23.77 -1.30 -9.35
CA THR A 91 23.11 -0.99 -10.62
C THR A 91 21.61 -0.76 -10.36
N MET A 92 21.26 0.50 -10.16
CA MET A 92 19.87 0.93 -10.01
C MET A 92 19.34 1.44 -11.36
N PRO A 93 18.05 1.25 -11.67
CA PRO A 93 17.43 1.87 -12.84
C PRO A 93 17.55 3.39 -12.79
N ASP A 94 17.82 4.03 -13.94
CA ASP A 94 17.96 5.50 -14.04
C ASP A 94 16.65 6.23 -13.70
N ASP A 95 15.49 5.57 -13.91
CA ASP A 95 14.16 6.10 -13.66
C ASP A 95 13.64 5.80 -12.24
N LEU A 96 14.51 5.32 -11.33
CA LEU A 96 14.15 5.04 -9.96
C LEU A 96 13.75 6.29 -9.21
N ASN A 97 12.69 6.20 -8.41
CA ASN A 97 12.24 7.28 -7.54
C ASN A 97 13.38 7.71 -6.57
N PRO A 98 13.75 9.00 -6.53
CA PRO A 98 14.85 9.49 -5.70
C PRO A 98 14.72 9.13 -4.22
N LEU A 99 13.49 9.13 -3.68
CA LEU A 99 13.23 8.77 -2.28
C LEU A 99 13.56 7.31 -1.98
N ILE A 100 13.36 6.39 -2.93
CA ILE A 100 13.75 4.98 -2.77
C ILE A 100 15.28 4.89 -2.73
N LYS A 101 15.94 5.64 -3.60
CA LYS A 101 17.42 5.67 -3.67
C LYS A 101 18.03 6.15 -2.36
N ASP A 102 17.46 7.19 -1.77
CA ASP A 102 17.90 7.71 -0.47
C ASP A 102 17.64 6.68 0.65
N SER A 103 16.48 6.01 0.63
CA SER A 103 16.12 5.00 1.64
C SER A 103 16.99 3.75 1.61
N ILE A 104 17.53 3.37 0.46
CA ILE A 104 18.48 2.26 0.33
C ILE A 104 19.85 2.66 0.90
N GLY A 105 20.25 3.92 0.74
CA GLY A 105 21.52 4.45 1.25
C GLY A 105 21.61 4.50 2.78
N ASP A 106 20.47 4.51 3.48
CA ASP A 106 20.42 4.65 4.95
C ASP A 106 20.61 3.32 5.72
N GLU A 107 20.90 2.21 5.05
CA GLU A 107 21.13 0.87 5.64
C GLU A 107 20.04 0.45 6.66
N THR A 108 18.78 0.79 6.37
CA THR A 108 17.65 0.56 7.29
C THR A 108 17.16 -0.89 7.33
N GLY A 109 17.76 -1.79 6.53
CA GLY A 109 17.33 -3.19 6.39
C GLY A 109 16.02 -3.38 5.64
N ASN A 110 15.46 -2.29 5.09
CA ASN A 110 14.24 -2.36 4.29
C ASN A 110 14.57 -2.77 2.86
N ASN A 111 13.93 -3.83 2.41
CA ASN A 111 14.17 -4.40 1.07
C ASN A 111 12.93 -4.36 0.15
N VAL A 112 11.84 -3.75 0.62
CA VAL A 112 10.65 -3.50 -0.21
C VAL A 112 10.15 -2.08 0.00
N PHE A 113 9.79 -1.41 -1.10
CA PHE A 113 9.35 -0.02 -1.10
C PHE A 113 7.99 0.09 -1.80
N LEU A 114 6.98 0.58 -1.09
CA LEU A 114 5.63 0.78 -1.57
C LEU A 114 5.44 2.25 -1.92
N VAL A 115 5.21 2.56 -3.20
CA VAL A 115 4.94 3.94 -3.65
C VAL A 115 3.45 4.21 -3.61
N ILE A 116 3.00 4.99 -2.63
CA ILE A 116 1.60 5.31 -2.36
C ILE A 116 1.37 6.80 -2.58
N GLY A 117 0.75 7.14 -3.72
CA GLY A 117 0.63 8.55 -4.10
C GLY A 117 2.01 9.17 -4.34
N ASP A 118 2.42 10.09 -3.46
CA ASP A 118 3.72 10.76 -3.48
C ASP A 118 4.62 10.36 -2.29
N ALA A 119 4.15 9.42 -1.46
CA ALA A 119 4.87 8.90 -0.32
C ALA A 119 5.45 7.51 -0.62
N ILE A 120 6.53 7.17 0.08
CA ILE A 120 7.11 5.84 0.06
C ILE A 120 6.97 5.24 1.45
N GLU A 121 6.46 4.02 1.51
CA GLU A 121 6.42 3.22 2.72
C GLU A 121 7.39 2.05 2.59
N PRO A 122 8.49 2.06 3.36
CA PRO A 122 9.43 0.95 3.39
C PRO A 122 8.84 -0.24 4.15
N LEU A 123 9.26 -1.44 3.78
CA LEU A 123 8.90 -2.70 4.43
C LEU A 123 10.10 -3.63 4.40
N GLU A 124 10.36 -4.26 5.54
CA GLU A 124 11.36 -5.31 5.69
C GLU A 124 10.69 -6.68 5.49
N LEU A 125 11.19 -7.46 4.55
CA LEU A 125 10.84 -8.86 4.33
C LEU A 125 12.06 -9.76 4.59
N SER A 126 11.85 -11.09 4.55
CA SER A 126 12.94 -12.07 4.53
C SER A 126 13.94 -11.74 3.43
N ARG A 127 15.16 -12.28 3.52
CA ARG A 127 16.17 -12.15 2.47
C ARG A 127 15.55 -12.36 1.08
N LEU A 128 15.82 -11.42 0.17
CA LEU A 128 15.32 -11.44 -1.19
C LEU A 128 16.44 -11.73 -2.18
N GLU A 129 16.15 -12.56 -3.17
CA GLU A 129 16.90 -12.65 -4.40
C GLU A 129 15.98 -12.25 -5.56
N ILE A 130 16.50 -11.51 -6.53
CA ILE A 130 15.70 -10.97 -7.62
C ILE A 130 16.14 -11.59 -8.93
N LYS A 131 15.18 -12.22 -9.61
CA LYS A 131 15.42 -12.71 -10.98
C LYS A 131 15.16 -11.59 -11.98
N ASN A 132 16.14 -10.71 -12.13
CA ASN A 132 16.12 -9.65 -13.13
C ASN A 132 17.48 -9.52 -13.82
N GLU A 133 17.49 -9.36 -15.15
CA GLU A 133 18.72 -9.31 -15.92
C GLU A 133 19.49 -8.01 -15.63
N GLY A 134 20.55 -8.11 -14.82
CA GLY A 134 21.51 -7.02 -14.61
C GLY A 134 21.16 -5.98 -13.55
N TYR A 135 20.07 -6.15 -12.82
CA TYR A 135 19.67 -5.24 -11.73
C TYR A 135 19.37 -6.02 -10.45
N ASN A 136 19.79 -5.46 -9.31
CA ASN A 136 19.43 -5.95 -7.97
C ASN A 136 18.09 -5.39 -7.48
N MET A 137 17.26 -4.91 -8.39
CA MET A 137 15.96 -4.30 -8.09
C MET A 137 14.90 -4.72 -9.11
N LEU A 138 13.70 -4.99 -8.60
CA LEU A 138 12.51 -5.28 -9.39
C LEU A 138 11.39 -4.31 -9.02
N CYS A 139 11.12 -3.33 -9.87
CA CYS A 139 10.01 -2.40 -9.70
C CYS A 139 8.82 -2.79 -10.59
N ILE A 140 7.65 -2.93 -10.00
CA ILE A 140 6.42 -3.33 -10.68
C ILE A 140 5.38 -2.22 -10.54
N LYS A 141 5.04 -1.59 -11.67
CA LYS A 141 3.96 -0.59 -11.74
C LYS A 141 2.60 -1.27 -11.69
N ILE A 142 1.75 -0.84 -10.77
CA ILE A 142 0.42 -1.39 -10.54
C ILE A 142 -0.57 -0.72 -11.50
N ARG A 143 -1.24 -1.52 -12.34
CA ARG A 143 -2.21 -0.99 -13.32
C ARG A 143 -3.65 -1.42 -13.05
N SER A 144 -3.88 -2.50 -12.29
CA SER A 144 -5.20 -3.13 -12.14
C SER A 144 -5.52 -3.54 -10.71
N ASN A 145 -4.96 -2.89 -9.69
CA ASN A 145 -5.11 -3.23 -8.26
C ASN A 145 -4.80 -4.71 -7.95
N ILE A 146 -4.06 -5.37 -8.83
CA ILE A 146 -3.61 -6.76 -8.67
C ILE A 146 -2.11 -6.80 -8.92
N LEU A 147 -1.38 -7.31 -7.93
CA LEU A 147 0.03 -7.64 -8.03
C LEU A 147 0.16 -9.16 -8.16
N LYS A 148 0.84 -9.62 -9.20
CA LYS A 148 1.17 -11.04 -9.38
C LYS A 148 2.66 -11.24 -9.24
N LEU A 149 3.05 -12.13 -8.35
CA LEU A 149 4.44 -12.49 -8.10
C LEU A 149 4.60 -13.99 -8.22
N ARG A 150 5.69 -14.41 -8.81
CA ARG A 150 6.18 -15.79 -8.72
C ARG A 150 7.27 -15.80 -7.66
N LEU A 151 7.07 -16.61 -6.64
CA LEU A 151 7.98 -16.76 -5.51
C LEU A 151 8.55 -18.17 -5.50
N GLU A 152 9.85 -18.27 -5.24
CA GLU A 152 10.55 -19.55 -5.04
C GLU A 152 11.29 -19.50 -3.70
N GLY A 153 11.06 -20.51 -2.86
CA GLY A 153 11.69 -20.61 -1.55
C GLY A 153 13.12 -21.12 -1.62
N LEU A 154 14.03 -20.41 -1.00
CA LEU A 154 15.47 -20.74 -0.98
C LEU A 154 15.91 -21.41 0.33
N GLY A 155 15.02 -21.52 1.34
CA GLY A 155 15.31 -22.08 2.66
C GLY A 155 15.75 -21.04 3.69
N ASP A 156 16.32 -19.92 3.24
CA ASP A 156 16.75 -18.78 4.05
C ASP A 156 16.31 -17.43 3.44
N GLY A 157 15.66 -17.49 2.28
CA GLY A 157 15.19 -16.33 1.53
C GLY A 157 14.17 -16.70 0.47
N VAL A 158 13.80 -15.74 -0.34
CA VAL A 158 12.81 -15.89 -1.42
C VAL A 158 13.33 -15.28 -2.71
N LEU A 159 13.32 -16.08 -3.79
CA LEU A 159 13.53 -15.57 -5.13
C LEU A 159 12.23 -15.00 -5.67
N VAL A 160 12.28 -13.73 -6.09
CA VAL A 160 11.12 -12.98 -6.60
C VAL A 160 11.24 -12.77 -8.09
N GLU A 161 10.16 -13.10 -8.79
CA GLU A 161 10.01 -12.88 -10.23
C GLU A 161 8.63 -12.28 -10.51
N LYS A 162 8.54 -11.40 -11.50
CA LYS A 162 7.25 -10.92 -12.00
C LYS A 162 6.54 -12.05 -12.76
N ALA A 163 5.29 -12.35 -12.35
CA ALA A 163 4.47 -13.37 -12.98
C ALA A 163 3.68 -12.85 -14.20
#